data_c247b8ca2f2654ef45a9981c8ef880f0
#
_entry.id   c247b8ca2f2654ef45a9981c8ef880f0
#
_cell.length_a   1.000
_cell.length_b   1.000
_cell.length_c   1.000
_cell.angle_alpha   90.00
_cell.angle_beta   90.00
_cell.angle_gamma   90.00
#
_symmetry.space_group_name_H-M   'P 1'
#
loop_
_entity.id
_entity.type
_entity.pdbx_description
1 polymer ?
#
loop_
_entity_poly.entity_id
_entity_poly.type
_entity_poly.pdbx_seq_one_letter_code
_entity_poly.pdbx_strand_id
1 'polypeptide(L)'
;MTRKIIHIVNINNFFPQLFALTYPTIKAYAEKYGYMINMITERKFPDYPLHYEKFQVYEDGKEAQVNILCDADMLIHPEFPDVVTRLRRDSIAFNDNYNISYKYHVERIPYFMRDGRDVGIATNFVVTSDWTHDAWEPIPLSAKDIEDLAKKEVTESGDGYEGRGWGHYADEFAISFNMAKYGLKYTGVTWEDWMRPWLVHTGTGNKQESLEIARRTLAQWATLKNS
;
A
#
# COMPACT_ATOMS: atom_id res chain seq x y z
N MET A 1 15.21 20.31 8.08
CA MET A 1 15.05 19.41 6.91
C MET A 1 13.75 18.64 7.09
N THR A 2 12.93 18.53 6.05
CA THR A 2 11.70 17.72 6.04
C THR A 2 12.05 16.25 6.19
N ARG A 3 11.61 15.59 7.25
CA ARG A 3 11.83 14.15 7.44
C ARG A 3 10.83 13.38 6.57
N LYS A 4 11.34 12.63 5.58
CA LYS A 4 10.56 11.79 4.68
C LYS A 4 11.00 10.33 4.85
N ILE A 5 10.08 9.40 5.00
CA ILE A 5 10.37 7.98 5.26
C ILE A 5 9.63 7.10 4.27
N ILE A 6 10.31 6.09 3.75
CA ILE A 6 9.69 4.93 3.08
C ILE A 6 9.74 3.76 4.05
N HIS A 7 8.58 3.22 4.41
CA HIS A 7 8.44 2.04 5.26
C HIS A 7 8.21 0.81 4.38
N ILE A 8 8.97 -0.26 4.63
CA ILE A 8 8.88 -1.52 3.90
C ILE A 8 8.68 -2.64 4.90
N VAL A 9 7.60 -3.40 4.80
CA VAL A 9 7.36 -4.58 5.62
C VAL A 9 8.06 -5.78 4.98
N ASN A 10 9.10 -6.30 5.65
CA ASN A 10 9.87 -7.47 5.19
C ASN A 10 10.16 -8.44 6.35
N ILE A 11 9.11 -8.94 6.98
CA ILE A 11 9.19 -9.85 8.12
C ILE A 11 9.60 -11.23 7.64
N ASN A 12 10.52 -11.86 8.39
CA ASN A 12 11.09 -13.16 8.06
C ASN A 12 11.76 -13.23 6.67
N ASN A 13 12.25 -12.08 6.17
CA ASN A 13 12.85 -12.00 4.84
C ASN A 13 11.94 -12.61 3.76
N PHE A 14 10.70 -12.11 3.72
CA PHE A 14 9.66 -12.59 2.83
C PHE A 14 10.12 -12.54 1.38
N PHE A 15 10.17 -13.68 0.73
CA PHE A 15 10.52 -13.88 -0.67
C PHE A 15 11.83 -13.17 -1.10
N PRO A 16 13.01 -13.63 -0.60
CA PRO A 16 14.29 -12.93 -0.79
C PRO A 16 14.68 -12.68 -2.26
N GLN A 17 14.36 -13.62 -3.14
CA GLN A 17 14.70 -13.51 -4.57
C GLN A 17 13.95 -12.36 -5.25
N LEU A 18 12.69 -12.14 -4.89
CA LEU A 18 11.91 -11.03 -5.41
C LEU A 18 12.38 -9.72 -4.79
N PHE A 19 12.59 -9.69 -3.48
CA PHE A 19 13.09 -8.50 -2.78
C PHE A 19 14.44 -8.03 -3.30
N ALA A 20 15.33 -8.96 -3.70
CA ALA A 20 16.59 -8.63 -4.34
C ALA A 20 16.44 -7.90 -5.70
N LEU A 21 15.30 -8.05 -6.38
CA LEU A 21 14.99 -7.35 -7.62
C LEU A 21 14.29 -5.99 -7.36
N THR A 22 13.39 -5.94 -6.37
CA THR A 22 12.55 -4.77 -6.11
C THR A 22 13.25 -3.71 -5.26
N TYR A 23 13.94 -4.13 -4.18
CA TYR A 23 14.59 -3.21 -3.24
C TYR A 23 15.57 -2.21 -3.88
N PRO A 24 16.41 -2.59 -4.86
CA PRO A 24 17.28 -1.63 -5.52
C PRO A 24 16.53 -0.47 -6.18
N THR A 25 15.33 -0.71 -6.71
CA THR A 25 14.50 0.32 -7.34
C THR A 25 13.90 1.28 -6.31
N ILE A 26 13.42 0.72 -5.18
CA ILE A 26 12.91 1.51 -4.06
C ILE A 26 14.02 2.35 -3.44
N LYS A 27 15.20 1.76 -3.26
CA LYS A 27 16.39 2.45 -2.73
C LYS A 27 16.82 3.60 -3.65
N ALA A 28 16.87 3.39 -4.96
CA ALA A 28 17.23 4.43 -5.92
C ALA A 28 16.24 5.61 -5.88
N TYR A 29 14.93 5.32 -5.75
CA TYR A 29 13.91 6.34 -5.57
C TYR A 29 14.10 7.10 -4.24
N ALA A 30 14.37 6.39 -3.15
CA ALA A 30 14.62 6.99 -1.84
C ALA A 30 15.82 7.94 -1.88
N GLU A 31 16.93 7.50 -2.46
CA GLU A 31 18.15 8.30 -2.61
C GLU A 31 17.93 9.54 -3.49
N LYS A 32 17.23 9.38 -4.63
CA LYS A 32 16.93 10.48 -5.57
C LYS A 32 16.16 11.62 -4.88
N TYR A 33 15.21 11.29 -4.00
CA TYR A 33 14.31 12.29 -3.41
C TYR A 33 14.55 12.54 -1.91
N GLY A 34 15.61 11.98 -1.34
CA GLY A 34 16.03 12.21 0.04
C GLY A 34 15.09 11.59 1.08
N TYR A 35 14.57 10.39 0.81
CA TYR A 35 13.84 9.58 1.78
C TYR A 35 14.78 8.72 2.60
N MET A 36 14.49 8.56 3.88
CA MET A 36 15.04 7.48 4.70
C MET A 36 14.24 6.20 4.45
N ILE A 37 14.88 5.04 4.52
CA ILE A 37 14.19 3.75 4.47
C ILE A 37 14.08 3.20 5.89
N ASN A 38 12.88 2.87 6.33
CA ASN A 38 12.58 2.11 7.53
C ASN A 38 12.13 0.69 7.15
N MET A 39 12.94 -0.30 7.53
CA MET A 39 12.62 -1.71 7.28
C MET A 39 11.92 -2.29 8.50
N ILE A 40 10.65 -2.65 8.37
CA ILE A 40 9.86 -3.33 9.40
C ILE A 40 10.12 -4.83 9.28
N THR A 41 10.88 -5.38 10.24
CA THR A 41 11.33 -6.77 10.23
C THR A 41 10.77 -7.61 11.37
N GLU A 42 10.12 -6.97 12.35
CA GLU A 42 9.56 -7.62 13.53
C GLU A 42 8.04 -7.43 13.60
N ARG A 43 7.35 -8.38 14.20
CA ARG A 43 5.91 -8.31 14.41
C ARG A 43 5.58 -7.55 15.70
N LYS A 44 4.73 -6.52 15.58
CA LYS A 44 4.11 -5.82 16.72
C LYS A 44 2.64 -6.21 16.92
N PHE A 45 1.99 -6.75 15.89
CA PHE A 45 0.57 -7.15 15.90
C PHE A 45 0.42 -8.66 15.65
N PRO A 46 0.91 -9.54 16.57
CA PRO A 46 0.96 -10.99 16.33
C PRO A 46 -0.42 -11.64 16.17
N ASP A 47 -1.46 -11.04 16.73
CA ASP A 47 -2.85 -11.54 16.66
C ASP A 47 -3.54 -11.19 15.34
N TYR A 48 -2.91 -10.35 14.52
CA TYR A 48 -3.42 -9.94 13.20
C TYR A 48 -2.67 -10.63 12.07
N PRO A 49 -3.25 -10.67 10.85
CA PRO A 49 -2.53 -11.10 9.67
C PRO A 49 -1.27 -10.28 9.42
N LEU A 50 -0.30 -10.86 8.73
CA LEU A 50 1.01 -10.26 8.50
C LEU A 50 0.92 -8.87 7.83
N HIS A 51 -0.03 -8.66 6.94
CA HIS A 51 -0.25 -7.36 6.26
C HIS A 51 -0.60 -6.23 7.24
N TYR A 52 -1.18 -6.56 8.39
CA TYR A 52 -1.51 -5.57 9.41
C TYR A 52 -0.28 -4.91 10.05
N GLU A 53 0.90 -5.52 9.91
CA GLU A 53 2.16 -4.94 10.39
C GLU A 53 2.51 -3.60 9.69
N LYS A 54 1.86 -3.25 8.60
CA LYS A 54 1.92 -1.93 7.96
C LYS A 54 1.51 -0.80 8.91
N PHE A 55 0.66 -1.09 9.90
CA PHE A 55 0.24 -0.13 10.91
C PHE A 55 1.34 0.25 11.92
N GLN A 56 2.51 -0.38 11.88
CA GLN A 56 3.70 0.10 12.58
C GLN A 56 4.13 1.49 12.10
N VAL A 57 3.73 1.91 10.90
CA VAL A 57 3.93 3.27 10.38
C VAL A 57 3.40 4.33 11.34
N TYR A 58 2.34 4.04 12.10
CA TYR A 58 1.78 4.97 13.09
C TYR A 58 2.80 5.43 14.12
N GLU A 59 3.57 4.53 14.71
CA GLU A 59 4.60 4.88 15.67
C GLU A 59 5.93 5.26 15.01
N ASP A 60 6.35 4.50 14.00
CA ASP A 60 7.65 4.66 13.36
C ASP A 60 7.71 5.92 12.48
N GLY A 61 6.57 6.36 11.95
CA GLY A 61 6.44 7.54 11.07
C GLY A 61 5.95 8.81 11.75
N LYS A 62 5.68 8.78 13.05
CA LYS A 62 5.06 9.84 13.83
C LYS A 62 5.71 11.23 13.66
N GLU A 63 7.04 11.28 13.61
CA GLU A 63 7.80 12.52 13.49
C GLU A 63 8.15 12.87 12.04
N ALA A 64 7.62 12.11 11.08
CA ALA A 64 7.87 12.37 9.67
C ALA A 64 6.80 13.29 9.08
N GLN A 65 7.22 14.20 8.23
CA GLN A 65 6.30 15.04 7.45
C GLN A 65 5.68 14.28 6.28
N VAL A 66 6.34 13.22 5.83
CA VAL A 66 5.84 12.34 4.79
C VAL A 66 6.22 10.91 5.10
N ASN A 67 5.23 10.03 5.06
CA ASN A 67 5.38 8.60 5.15
C ASN A 67 4.91 7.94 3.85
N ILE A 68 5.75 7.10 3.27
CA ILE A 68 5.38 6.20 2.18
C ILE A 68 5.43 4.79 2.73
N LEU A 69 4.31 4.08 2.72
CA LEU A 69 4.32 2.63 2.79
C LEU A 69 4.52 2.08 1.38
N CYS A 70 5.48 1.20 1.22
CA CYS A 70 5.80 0.54 -0.04
C CYS A 70 5.96 -0.96 0.21
N ASP A 71 5.15 -1.78 -0.44
CA ASP A 71 5.28 -3.23 -0.31
C ASP A 71 6.63 -3.71 -0.87
N ALA A 72 7.16 -4.77 -0.25
CA ALA A 72 8.48 -5.32 -0.59
C ALA A 72 8.58 -5.84 -2.03
N ASP A 73 7.45 -6.05 -2.70
CA ASP A 73 7.31 -6.53 -4.07
C ASP A 73 6.91 -5.43 -5.08
N MET A 74 7.14 -4.17 -4.71
CA MET A 74 6.95 -3.03 -5.60
C MET A 74 8.22 -2.73 -6.41
N LEU A 75 8.03 -2.39 -7.68
CA LEU A 75 9.06 -1.80 -8.55
C LEU A 75 8.74 -0.32 -8.78
N ILE A 76 9.74 0.53 -8.63
CA ILE A 76 9.63 1.98 -8.88
C ILE A 76 10.61 2.37 -9.99
N HIS A 77 10.08 2.92 -11.09
CA HIS A 77 10.94 3.37 -12.20
C HIS A 77 11.85 4.53 -11.76
N PRO A 78 13.10 4.61 -12.23
CA PRO A 78 14.02 5.69 -11.85
C PRO A 78 13.50 7.12 -12.17
N GLU A 79 12.66 7.24 -13.19
CA GLU A 79 12.06 8.50 -13.59
C GLU A 79 10.70 8.77 -12.91
N PHE A 80 10.22 7.87 -12.04
CA PHE A 80 8.99 8.10 -11.30
C PHE A 80 9.16 9.38 -10.45
N PRO A 81 8.22 10.35 -10.54
CA PRO A 81 8.37 11.64 -9.88
C PRO A 81 8.20 11.55 -8.37
N ASP A 82 8.65 12.58 -7.63
CA ASP A 82 8.42 12.66 -6.19
C ASP A 82 6.92 12.81 -5.90
N VAL A 83 6.35 11.78 -5.26
CA VAL A 83 4.91 11.72 -4.94
C VAL A 83 4.46 12.77 -3.91
N VAL A 84 5.40 13.38 -3.18
CA VAL A 84 5.11 14.51 -2.26
C VAL A 84 4.39 15.64 -2.98
N THR A 85 4.67 15.86 -4.24
CA THR A 85 4.03 16.91 -5.05
C THR A 85 2.53 16.72 -5.24
N ARG A 86 2.02 15.53 -4.91
CA ARG A 86 0.60 15.16 -5.00
C ARG A 86 -0.13 15.18 -3.68
N LEU A 87 0.58 15.21 -2.57
CA LEU A 87 -0.05 15.26 -1.26
C LEU A 87 -0.82 16.56 -1.08
N ARG A 88 -2.04 16.43 -0.61
CA ARG A 88 -2.89 17.51 -0.13
C ARG A 88 -3.11 17.35 1.36
N ARG A 89 -3.45 18.44 2.01
CA ARG A 89 -3.61 18.48 3.46
C ARG A 89 -4.63 17.48 4.01
N ASP A 90 -5.67 17.15 3.24
CA ASP A 90 -6.79 16.30 3.63
C ASP A 90 -6.83 14.96 2.88
N SER A 91 -5.77 14.65 2.13
CA SER A 91 -5.76 13.48 1.25
C SER A 91 -4.53 12.63 1.44
N ILE A 92 -4.74 11.32 1.36
CA ILE A 92 -3.67 10.36 1.16
C ILE A 92 -3.51 10.08 -0.34
N ALA A 93 -2.31 9.69 -0.77
CA ALA A 93 -2.09 9.25 -2.13
C ALA A 93 -1.80 7.75 -2.15
N PHE A 94 -2.25 7.04 -3.18
CA PHE A 94 -2.05 5.59 -3.27
C PHE A 94 -1.86 5.13 -4.72
N ASN A 95 -1.36 3.90 -4.89
CA ASN A 95 -1.23 3.27 -6.20
C ASN A 95 -2.60 2.91 -6.78
N ASP A 96 -3.11 3.75 -7.65
CA ASP A 96 -4.42 3.62 -8.30
C ASP A 96 -4.44 2.64 -9.47
N ASN A 97 -3.31 2.03 -9.82
CA ASN A 97 -3.27 0.93 -10.79
C ASN A 97 -3.97 -0.33 -10.28
N TYR A 98 -4.28 -0.40 -8.98
CA TYR A 98 -4.82 -1.58 -8.30
C TYR A 98 -6.17 -1.28 -7.65
N ASN A 99 -7.18 -0.98 -8.48
CA ASN A 99 -8.53 -0.61 -8.00
C ASN A 99 -9.42 -1.80 -7.59
N ILE A 100 -8.92 -3.03 -7.57
CA ILE A 100 -9.77 -4.20 -7.32
C ILE A 100 -10.28 -4.22 -5.87
N SER A 101 -9.42 -3.96 -4.90
CA SER A 101 -9.79 -3.95 -3.48
C SER A 101 -10.81 -2.86 -3.14
N TYR A 102 -10.67 -1.70 -3.73
CA TYR A 102 -11.55 -0.57 -3.63
C TYR A 102 -13.02 -0.92 -3.85
N LYS A 103 -13.32 -1.59 -4.98
CA LYS A 103 -14.67 -1.95 -5.36
C LYS A 103 -15.36 -2.88 -4.35
N TYR A 104 -14.59 -3.75 -3.71
CA TYR A 104 -15.11 -4.73 -2.77
C TYR A 104 -15.36 -4.17 -1.37
N HIS A 105 -14.54 -3.25 -0.88
CA HIS A 105 -14.68 -2.71 0.46
C HIS A 105 -15.70 -1.58 0.51
N VAL A 106 -15.73 -0.73 -0.50
CA VAL A 106 -16.54 0.47 -0.51
C VAL A 106 -17.99 0.19 -0.84
N GLU A 107 -18.26 -0.67 -1.82
CA GLU A 107 -19.63 -1.00 -2.22
C GLU A 107 -20.40 -1.78 -1.15
N ARG A 108 -19.72 -2.34 -0.16
CA ARG A 108 -20.29 -3.32 0.78
C ARG A 108 -20.28 -2.91 2.23
N ILE A 109 -19.47 -1.95 2.62
CA ILE A 109 -19.39 -1.47 4.00
C ILE A 109 -20.00 -0.06 4.07
N PRO A 110 -21.27 0.09 4.49
CA PRO A 110 -21.92 1.41 4.58
C PRO A 110 -21.12 2.44 5.39
N TYR A 111 -20.25 1.96 6.28
CA TYR A 111 -19.36 2.79 7.07
C TYR A 111 -18.34 3.57 6.20
N PHE A 112 -17.89 3.01 5.08
CA PHE A 112 -16.95 3.64 4.16
C PHE A 112 -17.63 4.63 3.19
N MET A 113 -18.95 4.58 3.10
CA MET A 113 -19.78 5.46 2.26
C MET A 113 -20.28 6.69 3.03
N ARG A 114 -19.39 7.36 3.77
CA ARG A 114 -19.76 8.60 4.46
C ARG A 114 -19.77 9.78 3.51
N ASP A 115 -20.83 10.58 3.55
CA ASP A 115 -20.97 11.84 2.81
C ASP A 115 -20.78 11.70 1.29
N GLY A 116 -21.16 10.55 0.72
CA GLY A 116 -20.99 10.27 -0.70
C GLY A 116 -19.52 10.08 -1.12
N ARG A 117 -18.65 9.72 -0.18
CA ARG A 117 -17.22 9.47 -0.45
C ARG A 117 -16.92 7.98 -0.44
N ASP A 118 -16.35 7.54 -1.50
CA ASP A 118 -15.63 6.29 -1.58
C ASP A 118 -14.28 6.40 -0.89
N VAL A 119 -13.96 5.56 0.09
CA VAL A 119 -12.69 5.61 0.84
C VAL A 119 -11.93 4.28 0.87
N GLY A 120 -12.10 3.46 -0.15
CA GLY A 120 -11.34 2.21 -0.31
C GLY A 120 -10.04 2.44 -1.06
N ILE A 121 -8.92 1.94 -0.55
CA ILE A 121 -7.62 2.04 -1.21
C ILE A 121 -6.85 0.73 -1.15
N ALA A 122 -6.02 0.49 -2.16
CA ALA A 122 -5.00 -0.56 -2.12
C ALA A 122 -3.78 -0.09 -1.32
N THR A 123 -3.22 -0.97 -0.49
CA THR A 123 -2.15 -0.63 0.46
C THR A 123 -0.74 -1.03 -0.01
N ASN A 124 -0.55 -1.37 -1.28
CA ASN A 124 0.77 -1.75 -1.78
C ASN A 124 1.73 -0.56 -1.93
N PHE A 125 1.20 0.66 -2.13
CA PHE A 125 1.95 1.90 -2.13
C PHE A 125 1.03 3.04 -1.67
N VAL A 126 1.24 3.52 -0.44
CA VAL A 126 0.42 4.55 0.20
C VAL A 126 1.29 5.67 0.72
N VAL A 127 0.90 6.91 0.44
CA VAL A 127 1.62 8.12 0.84
C VAL A 127 0.73 8.96 1.75
N THR A 128 1.22 9.26 2.94
CA THR A 128 0.57 10.14 3.90
C THR A 128 1.49 11.30 4.27
N SER A 129 0.88 12.42 4.65
CA SER A 129 1.56 13.54 5.28
C SER A 129 1.38 13.49 6.81
N ASP A 130 2.04 14.41 7.54
CA ASP A 130 1.78 14.66 8.96
C ASP A 130 0.30 14.97 9.24
N TRP A 131 -0.43 15.58 8.31
CA TRP A 131 -1.86 15.88 8.39
C TRP A 131 -2.79 14.68 8.23
N THR A 132 -2.31 13.61 7.60
CA THR A 132 -3.08 12.41 7.31
C THR A 132 -2.50 11.17 7.99
N HIS A 133 -1.62 11.39 8.95
CA HIS A 133 -0.92 10.33 9.67
C HIS A 133 -1.86 9.38 10.43
N ASP A 134 -2.98 9.90 10.93
CA ASP A 134 -4.00 9.10 11.63
C ASP A 134 -4.65 8.00 10.76
N ALA A 135 -4.42 8.02 9.44
CA ALA A 135 -4.77 6.89 8.58
C ALA A 135 -4.10 5.57 9.00
N TRP A 136 -2.96 5.67 9.68
CA TRP A 136 -2.19 4.52 10.18
C TRP A 136 -2.52 4.13 11.62
N GLU A 137 -3.47 4.80 12.30
CA GLU A 137 -3.85 4.43 13.67
C GLU A 137 -4.34 2.96 13.70
N PRO A 138 -3.81 2.10 14.59
CA PRO A 138 -4.37 0.77 14.79
C PRO A 138 -5.86 0.84 15.13
N ILE A 139 -6.71 0.13 14.40
CA ILE A 139 -8.15 0.20 14.62
C ILE A 139 -8.57 -0.55 15.89
N PRO A 140 -9.62 -0.09 16.61
CA PRO A 140 -10.07 -0.68 17.86
C PRO A 140 -10.97 -1.92 17.64
N LEU A 141 -10.69 -2.71 16.62
CA LEU A 141 -11.40 -3.94 16.29
C LEU A 141 -10.43 -5.11 16.43
N SER A 142 -10.86 -6.22 17.02
CA SER A 142 -10.04 -7.43 17.05
C SER A 142 -9.87 -8.01 15.65
N ALA A 143 -8.84 -8.82 15.46
CA ALA A 143 -8.62 -9.56 14.21
C ALA A 143 -9.87 -10.38 13.83
N LYS A 144 -10.55 -10.96 14.85
CA LYS A 144 -11.80 -11.71 14.64
C LYS A 144 -12.95 -10.82 14.18
N ASP A 145 -13.11 -9.62 14.74
CA ASP A 145 -14.19 -8.70 14.33
C ASP A 145 -14.01 -8.27 12.86
N ILE A 146 -12.77 -7.99 12.44
CA ILE A 146 -12.46 -7.68 11.05
C ILE A 146 -12.76 -8.89 10.15
N GLU A 147 -12.39 -10.10 10.60
CA GLU A 147 -12.68 -11.33 9.87
C GLU A 147 -14.18 -11.57 9.71
N ASP A 148 -14.94 -11.41 10.78
CA ASP A 148 -16.39 -11.63 10.78
C ASP A 148 -17.11 -10.60 9.89
N LEU A 149 -16.66 -9.33 9.90
CA LEU A 149 -17.15 -8.31 9.00
C LEU A 149 -16.84 -8.65 7.53
N ALA A 150 -15.59 -9.00 7.23
CA ALA A 150 -15.19 -9.36 5.88
C ALA A 150 -15.90 -10.61 5.36
N LYS A 151 -16.09 -11.64 6.20
CA LYS A 151 -16.80 -12.87 5.82
C LYS A 151 -18.28 -12.64 5.54
N LYS A 152 -18.96 -11.84 6.36
CA LYS A 152 -20.36 -11.52 6.18
C LYS A 152 -20.61 -10.91 4.79
N GLU A 153 -19.73 -10.06 4.36
CA GLU A 153 -19.88 -9.30 3.12
C GLU A 153 -19.52 -10.12 1.87
N VAL A 154 -18.49 -10.97 1.97
CA VAL A 154 -18.12 -11.90 0.90
C VAL A 154 -19.23 -12.93 0.63
N THR A 155 -19.94 -13.39 1.67
CA THR A 155 -21.04 -14.37 1.53
C THR A 155 -22.28 -13.76 0.86
N GLU A 156 -22.55 -12.48 1.06
CA GLU A 156 -23.72 -11.81 0.48
C GLU A 156 -23.53 -11.42 -1.00
N SER A 157 -22.30 -11.38 -1.49
CA SER A 157 -21.99 -10.87 -2.83
C SER A 157 -21.94 -11.89 -3.95
N GLY A 158 -21.78 -13.17 -3.64
CA GLY A 158 -21.69 -14.23 -4.65
C GLY A 158 -20.52 -14.17 -5.64
N ASP A 159 -19.64 -13.18 -5.51
CA ASP A 159 -18.57 -12.95 -6.47
C ASP A 159 -17.26 -13.58 -6.01
N GLY A 160 -17.06 -14.88 -6.28
CA GLY A 160 -15.77 -15.52 -6.57
C GLY A 160 -14.53 -15.23 -5.69
N TYR A 161 -14.71 -14.63 -4.51
CA TYR A 161 -13.65 -14.41 -3.52
C TYR A 161 -13.32 -15.68 -2.73
N GLU A 162 -13.90 -16.79 -3.15
CA GLU A 162 -13.63 -18.12 -2.64
C GLU A 162 -12.15 -18.48 -2.83
N GLY A 163 -11.35 -18.27 -1.80
CA GLY A 163 -9.95 -18.70 -1.76
C GLY A 163 -8.92 -17.72 -1.26
N ARG A 164 -9.23 -16.42 -1.17
CA ARG A 164 -8.35 -15.45 -0.50
C ARG A 164 -8.94 -15.16 0.86
N GLY A 165 -8.35 -15.72 1.92
CA GLY A 165 -8.80 -15.46 3.28
C GLY A 165 -8.84 -13.95 3.59
N TRP A 166 -9.75 -13.53 4.46
CA TRP A 166 -9.91 -12.15 4.92
C TRP A 166 -8.58 -11.47 5.32
N GLY A 167 -7.64 -12.23 5.82
CA GLY A 167 -6.30 -11.76 6.19
C GLY A 167 -5.54 -11.07 5.06
N HIS A 168 -5.93 -11.30 3.81
CA HIS A 168 -5.33 -10.65 2.66
C HIS A 168 -5.71 -9.15 2.56
N TYR A 169 -6.80 -8.73 3.19
CA TYR A 169 -7.33 -7.36 3.09
C TYR A 169 -7.43 -6.64 4.44
N ALA A 170 -6.88 -7.20 5.50
CA ALA A 170 -7.00 -6.62 6.84
C ALA A 170 -6.39 -5.21 6.94
N ASP A 171 -5.31 -4.97 6.23
CA ASP A 171 -4.65 -3.68 6.14
C ASP A 171 -5.45 -2.67 5.30
N GLU A 172 -5.99 -3.08 4.17
CA GLU A 172 -6.84 -2.23 3.32
C GLU A 172 -8.14 -1.86 4.03
N PHE A 173 -8.75 -2.82 4.74
CA PHE A 173 -9.91 -2.56 5.59
C PHE A 173 -9.59 -1.52 6.66
N ALA A 174 -8.50 -1.71 7.40
CA ALA A 174 -8.17 -0.86 8.53
C ALA A 174 -7.83 0.58 8.10
N ILE A 175 -7.07 0.76 7.02
CA ILE A 175 -6.78 2.11 6.53
C ILE A 175 -8.04 2.80 5.98
N SER A 176 -8.91 2.07 5.28
CA SER A 176 -10.19 2.60 4.78
C SER A 176 -11.12 2.98 5.93
N PHE A 177 -11.15 2.20 7.01
CA PHE A 177 -11.87 2.51 8.25
C PHE A 177 -11.40 3.84 8.85
N ASN A 178 -10.08 4.03 8.96
CA ASN A 178 -9.51 5.29 9.48
C ASN A 178 -9.77 6.47 8.55
N MET A 179 -9.68 6.27 7.24
CA MET A 179 -10.02 7.33 6.28
C MET A 179 -11.47 7.80 6.45
N ALA A 180 -12.42 6.87 6.62
CA ALA A 180 -13.81 7.21 6.89
C ALA A 180 -13.97 7.89 8.26
N LYS A 181 -13.29 7.39 9.30
CA LYS A 181 -13.30 7.96 10.66
C LYS A 181 -12.84 9.41 10.68
N TYR A 182 -11.75 9.71 9.98
CA TYR A 182 -11.10 11.03 9.99
C TYR A 182 -11.53 11.93 8.82
N GLY A 183 -12.45 11.47 7.96
CA GLY A 183 -12.92 12.23 6.81
C GLY A 183 -11.84 12.50 5.76
N LEU A 184 -10.85 11.62 5.65
CA LEU A 184 -9.76 11.74 4.71
C LEU A 184 -10.22 11.43 3.29
N LYS A 185 -9.64 12.12 2.32
CA LYS A 185 -9.80 11.87 0.90
C LYS A 185 -8.61 11.09 0.35
N TYR A 186 -8.69 10.69 -0.89
CA TYR A 186 -7.57 10.06 -1.59
C TYR A 186 -7.31 10.69 -2.95
N THR A 187 -6.10 10.44 -3.47
CA THR A 187 -5.71 10.75 -4.85
C THR A 187 -4.81 9.63 -5.37
N GLY A 188 -4.85 9.38 -6.68
CA GLY A 188 -3.92 8.44 -7.31
C GLY A 188 -2.50 9.01 -7.38
N VAL A 189 -1.49 8.17 -7.26
CA VAL A 189 -0.09 8.55 -7.49
C VAL A 189 0.30 8.49 -8.96
N THR A 190 -0.49 7.81 -9.79
CA THR A 190 -0.27 7.70 -11.24
C THR A 190 -1.24 8.62 -11.99
N TRP A 191 -1.09 9.94 -11.81
CA TRP A 191 -2.00 10.97 -12.33
C TRP A 191 -1.93 11.19 -13.84
N GLU A 192 -0.93 10.61 -14.52
CA GLU A 192 -0.82 10.57 -15.97
C GLU A 192 -0.72 9.12 -16.42
N ASP A 193 -1.38 8.75 -17.49
CA ASP A 193 -1.42 7.35 -17.97
C ASP A 193 -0.02 6.78 -18.26
N TRP A 194 0.92 7.60 -18.72
CA TRP A 194 2.30 7.18 -18.98
C TRP A 194 3.09 6.81 -17.72
N MET A 195 2.63 7.22 -16.53
CA MET A 195 3.26 6.88 -15.25
C MET A 195 2.85 5.50 -14.73
N ARG A 196 1.72 4.97 -15.20
CA ARG A 196 1.20 3.65 -14.75
C ARG A 196 2.21 2.52 -14.85
N PRO A 197 2.97 2.36 -15.95
CA PRO A 197 3.98 1.32 -16.05
C PRO A 197 5.24 1.58 -15.21
N TRP A 198 5.35 2.71 -14.51
CA TRP A 198 6.51 3.09 -13.72
C TRP A 198 6.38 2.77 -12.23
N LEU A 199 5.18 2.39 -11.78
CA LEU A 199 4.92 1.90 -10.44
C LEU A 199 4.22 0.56 -10.55
N VAL A 200 4.95 -0.55 -10.36
CA VAL A 200 4.46 -1.90 -10.63
C VAL A 200 4.47 -2.74 -9.36
N HIS A 201 3.29 -3.24 -8.97
CA HIS A 201 3.14 -4.27 -7.96
C HIS A 201 3.31 -5.64 -8.63
N THR A 202 4.28 -6.42 -8.17
CA THR A 202 4.61 -7.70 -8.79
C THR A 202 3.95 -8.90 -8.11
N GLY A 203 3.33 -8.70 -6.93
CA GLY A 203 2.68 -9.73 -6.14
C GLY A 203 1.44 -10.32 -6.84
N THR A 204 1.45 -11.60 -7.17
CA THR A 204 0.33 -12.33 -7.80
C THR A 204 -0.18 -13.49 -6.96
N GLY A 205 0.43 -13.76 -5.79
CA GLY A 205 0.20 -14.98 -5.01
C GLY A 205 0.97 -16.20 -5.53
N ASN A 206 1.52 -16.13 -6.76
CA ASN A 206 2.41 -17.15 -7.34
C ASN A 206 3.84 -16.59 -7.39
N LYS A 207 4.76 -17.20 -6.63
CA LYS A 207 6.14 -16.72 -6.50
C LYS A 207 6.90 -16.70 -7.84
N GLN A 208 6.70 -17.71 -8.68
CA GLN A 208 7.38 -17.79 -9.97
C GLN A 208 6.88 -16.69 -10.92
N GLU A 209 5.58 -16.49 -10.99
CA GLU A 209 4.97 -15.44 -11.79
C GLU A 209 5.40 -14.06 -11.34
N SER A 210 5.45 -13.80 -10.02
CA SER A 210 5.95 -12.55 -9.47
C SER A 210 7.40 -12.25 -9.88
N LEU A 211 8.27 -13.25 -9.87
CA LEU A 211 9.65 -13.12 -10.36
C LEU A 211 9.72 -12.81 -11.85
N GLU A 212 8.88 -13.46 -12.65
CA GLU A 212 8.82 -13.24 -14.10
C GLU A 212 8.34 -11.82 -14.44
N ILE A 213 7.31 -11.34 -13.74
CA ILE A 213 6.82 -9.97 -13.88
C ILE A 213 7.95 -8.98 -13.53
N ALA A 214 8.63 -9.17 -12.40
CA ALA A 214 9.70 -8.29 -11.98
C ALA A 214 10.84 -8.23 -13.01
N ARG A 215 11.32 -9.38 -13.48
CA ARG A 215 12.41 -9.47 -14.49
C ARG A 215 12.02 -8.83 -15.81
N ARG A 216 10.81 -9.13 -16.30
CA ARG A 216 10.29 -8.56 -17.54
C ARG A 216 10.19 -7.02 -17.46
N THR A 217 9.64 -6.51 -16.38
CA THR A 217 9.52 -5.07 -16.16
C THR A 217 10.88 -4.38 -16.14
N LEU A 218 11.85 -4.91 -15.39
CA LEU A 218 13.21 -4.36 -15.34
C LEU A 218 13.90 -4.39 -16.71
N ALA A 219 13.73 -5.46 -17.47
CA ALA A 219 14.26 -5.57 -18.83
C ALA A 219 13.64 -4.53 -19.77
N GLN A 220 12.33 -4.30 -19.70
CA GLN A 220 11.64 -3.26 -20.46
C GLN A 220 12.17 -1.87 -20.11
N TRP A 221 12.35 -1.55 -18.84
CA TRP A 221 12.89 -0.26 -18.41
C TRP A 221 14.32 -0.03 -18.85
N ALA A 222 15.14 -1.08 -18.91
CA ALA A 222 16.52 -0.99 -19.40
C ALA A 222 16.58 -0.64 -20.89
N THR A 223 15.61 -1.07 -21.70
CA THR A 223 15.55 -0.73 -23.13
C THR A 223 15.13 0.70 -23.38
N LEU A 224 14.25 1.26 -22.55
CA LEU A 224 13.80 2.66 -22.65
C LEU A 224 14.90 3.69 -22.33
N LYS A 225 15.93 3.31 -21.55
CA LYS A 225 17.08 4.19 -21.28
C LYS A 225 18.03 4.34 -22.47
N ASN A 226 17.97 3.45 -23.44
CA ASN A 226 18.89 3.40 -24.58
C ASN A 226 18.27 3.89 -25.89
N SER A 227 17.02 4.36 -25.86
CA SER A 227 16.28 4.97 -26.97
C SER A 227 16.18 6.49 -26.80
#